data_57551083194323582a99d5e7d1850e1f
#
_entry.id   57551083194323582a99d5e7d1850e1f
#
_cell.length_a   1.000
_cell.length_b   1.000
_cell.length_c   1.000
_cell.angle_alpha   90.00
_cell.angle_beta   90.00
_cell.angle_gamma   90.00
#
_symmetry.space_group_name_H-M   'P 1'
#
loop_
_entity.id
_entity.type
_entity.pdbx_description
1 polymer ?
#
loop_
_entity_poly.entity_id
_entity_poly.type
_entity_poly.pdbx_seq_one_letter_code
_entity_poly.pdbx_strand_id
1 'polypeptide(L)'
;NASNYNKQESAFISTDIGCSLANYDAVTQYSFSAKLGGIFYLKDLDGGTNEALSNSTLSAKLSHSFDQTLRYNGSVSFAWQPEPNYSNGIANARRDGDYIYVYVSSSVSKAWTSRYSTTLGANFSMIDYQEDSAKTDNRDYVGMNFTNRYKWTERLAVSLGWTGSYCNREYGNNEFSNFVMAGAEYAVSENTSATLRVGPQFKYVENYGTKTYPSAEFGLNHRLSDRFMLGTFVRYSNEAVNTYIPYNGASYYSNETWRFGVHSTLKLTHRVSLNCGVNLVASDYTRPSSISNSDTSNLTFNATAGIKLLLTNALALTAQYSYTNGSYSGYNYPMPSYNRNVFSFGVNYSF
;
A
#
# COMPACT_ATOMS: atom_id res chain seq x y z
N ASN A 1 -7.89 -36.15 5.03
CA ASN A 1 -9.21 -35.65 4.60
C ASN A 1 -9.17 -34.13 4.69
N ALA A 2 -8.74 -33.47 3.61
CA ALA A 2 -8.88 -32.04 3.46
C ALA A 2 -10.38 -31.75 3.39
N SER A 3 -10.91 -31.07 4.39
CA SER A 3 -12.26 -30.53 4.31
C SER A 3 -12.32 -29.61 3.09
N ASN A 4 -13.23 -29.89 2.19
CA ASN A 4 -13.59 -29.03 1.09
C ASN A 4 -14.10 -27.71 1.66
N TYR A 5 -13.21 -26.74 1.83
CA TYR A 5 -13.67 -25.35 1.89
C TYR A 5 -14.31 -25.08 0.54
N ASN A 6 -15.61 -24.81 0.55
CA ASN A 6 -16.38 -24.53 -0.63
C ASN A 6 -15.72 -23.41 -1.41
N LYS A 7 -15.13 -23.76 -2.56
CA LYS A 7 -14.61 -22.77 -3.50
C LYS A 7 -15.79 -21.94 -3.96
N GLN A 8 -15.86 -20.70 -3.49
CA GLN A 8 -16.94 -19.79 -3.91
C GLN A 8 -16.45 -19.02 -5.13
N GLU A 9 -17.23 -19.07 -6.19
CA GLU A 9 -16.99 -18.30 -7.43
C GLU A 9 -18.19 -17.38 -7.62
N SER A 10 -17.95 -16.08 -7.72
CA SER A 10 -18.96 -15.09 -8.06
C SER A 10 -18.39 -14.07 -9.01
N ALA A 11 -19.21 -13.67 -9.97
CA ALA A 11 -18.97 -12.46 -10.74
C ALA A 11 -19.61 -11.27 -10.00
N PHE A 12 -19.05 -10.09 -10.17
CA PHE A 12 -19.61 -8.87 -9.59
C PHE A 12 -19.67 -7.74 -10.61
N ILE A 13 -20.55 -6.80 -10.38
CA ILE A 13 -20.64 -5.53 -11.10
C ILE A 13 -20.28 -4.42 -10.10
N SER A 14 -19.32 -3.59 -10.46
CA SER A 14 -19.00 -2.38 -9.70
C SER A 14 -19.39 -1.16 -10.50
N THR A 15 -20.11 -0.27 -9.86
CA THR A 15 -20.50 1.02 -10.44
C THR A 15 -20.05 2.12 -9.53
N ASP A 16 -19.53 3.20 -10.11
CA ASP A 16 -19.16 4.37 -9.32
C ASP A 16 -19.38 5.68 -10.10
N ILE A 17 -19.59 6.73 -9.33
CA ILE A 17 -19.59 8.12 -9.81
C ILE A 17 -18.58 8.90 -8.98
N GLY A 18 -17.77 9.71 -9.63
CA GLY A 18 -16.75 10.50 -8.95
C GLY A 18 -16.66 11.93 -9.45
N CYS A 19 -16.21 12.79 -8.56
CA CYS A 19 -15.85 14.17 -8.89
C CYS A 19 -14.47 14.48 -8.31
N SER A 20 -13.77 15.40 -8.95
CA SER A 20 -12.50 15.92 -8.45
C SER A 20 -12.42 17.42 -8.68
N LEU A 21 -11.86 18.12 -7.69
CA LEU A 21 -11.54 19.54 -7.75
C LEU A 21 -10.08 19.71 -7.41
N ALA A 22 -9.34 20.46 -8.21
CA ALA A 22 -7.94 20.73 -7.93
C ALA A 22 -7.58 22.19 -8.28
N ASN A 23 -6.69 22.76 -7.47
CA ASN A 23 -6.04 24.03 -7.74
C ASN A 23 -4.52 23.81 -7.71
N TYR A 24 -3.82 24.35 -8.68
CA TYR A 24 -2.37 24.23 -8.85
C TYR A 24 -1.68 25.59 -8.84
N ASP A 25 -2.00 26.42 -7.84
CA ASP A 25 -1.27 27.66 -7.62
C ASP A 25 0.19 27.39 -7.19
N ALA A 26 1.08 28.35 -7.45
CA ALA A 26 2.51 28.23 -7.13
C ALA A 26 2.79 28.12 -5.62
N VAL A 27 1.95 28.73 -4.79
CA VAL A 27 2.09 28.78 -3.32
C VAL A 27 1.27 27.70 -2.64
N THR A 28 0.01 27.57 -3.06
CA THR A 28 -0.94 26.64 -2.44
C THR A 28 -1.56 25.74 -3.50
N GLN A 29 -1.32 24.47 -3.39
CA GLN A 29 -1.91 23.44 -4.23
C GLN A 29 -2.84 22.60 -3.38
N TYR A 30 -4.06 22.40 -3.83
CA TYR A 30 -4.97 21.47 -3.17
C TYR A 30 -5.72 20.65 -4.21
N SER A 31 -6.10 19.44 -3.79
CA SER A 31 -7.00 18.60 -4.56
C SER A 31 -7.98 17.92 -3.62
N PHE A 32 -9.21 17.81 -4.08
CA PHE A 32 -10.25 17.02 -3.46
C PHE A 32 -10.78 16.04 -4.49
N SER A 33 -11.00 14.79 -4.10
CA SER A 33 -11.67 13.80 -4.93
C SER A 33 -12.66 12.99 -4.10
N ALA A 34 -13.82 12.77 -4.67
CA ALA A 34 -14.86 11.93 -4.12
C ALA A 34 -15.27 10.90 -5.17
N LYS A 35 -15.39 9.66 -4.77
CA LYS A 35 -15.93 8.56 -5.55
C LYS A 35 -16.95 7.85 -4.68
N LEU A 36 -18.16 7.72 -5.17
CA LEU A 36 -19.24 6.97 -4.52
C LEU A 36 -19.62 5.81 -5.44
N GLY A 37 -19.63 4.61 -4.91
CA GLY A 37 -19.89 3.43 -5.71
C GLY A 37 -20.28 2.22 -4.86
N GLY A 38 -20.79 1.19 -5.54
CA GLY A 38 -21.14 -0.08 -4.95
C GLY A 38 -20.56 -1.24 -5.74
N ILE A 39 -20.47 -2.38 -5.08
CA ILE A 39 -20.16 -3.68 -5.68
C ILE A 39 -21.37 -4.57 -5.46
N PHE A 40 -21.82 -5.21 -6.55
CA PHE A 40 -22.97 -6.09 -6.55
C PHE A 40 -22.51 -7.47 -7.05
N TYR A 41 -22.49 -8.44 -6.16
CA TYR A 41 -22.17 -9.82 -6.49
C TYR A 41 -23.37 -10.48 -7.16
N LEU A 42 -23.15 -11.17 -8.28
CA LEU A 42 -24.20 -11.85 -9.03
C LEU A 42 -24.64 -13.17 -8.34
N LYS A 43 -23.82 -13.68 -7.46
CA LYS A 43 -24.12 -14.83 -6.61
C LYS A 43 -23.76 -14.45 -5.18
N ASP A 44 -24.66 -14.69 -4.25
CA ASP A 44 -24.38 -14.44 -2.84
C ASP A 44 -23.15 -15.24 -2.41
N LEU A 45 -22.18 -14.52 -1.86
CA LEU A 45 -21.01 -15.08 -1.21
C LEU A 45 -21.27 -15.03 0.31
N ASP A 46 -20.91 -16.08 1.04
CA ASP A 46 -20.93 -16.02 2.50
C ASP A 46 -20.01 -14.87 2.94
N GLY A 47 -20.58 -13.84 3.56
CA GLY A 47 -19.86 -12.60 3.96
C GLY A 47 -19.75 -11.51 2.88
N GLY A 48 -20.31 -11.70 1.68
CA GLY A 48 -20.36 -10.66 0.66
C GLY A 48 -21.60 -9.77 0.83
N THR A 49 -21.39 -8.50 1.16
CA THR A 49 -22.48 -7.52 1.25
C THR A 49 -22.70 -6.80 -0.07
N ASN A 50 -23.95 -6.85 -0.58
CA ASN A 50 -24.39 -6.07 -1.73
C ASN A 50 -24.86 -4.69 -1.27
N GLU A 51 -23.92 -3.80 -0.94
CA GLU A 51 -24.25 -2.47 -0.45
C GLU A 51 -23.95 -1.37 -1.46
N ALA A 52 -24.86 -0.42 -1.58
CA ALA A 52 -24.82 0.62 -2.60
C ALA A 52 -23.62 1.60 -2.47
N LEU A 53 -22.98 1.67 -1.30
CA LEU A 53 -21.89 2.59 -1.03
C LEU A 53 -20.55 1.89 -0.68
N SER A 54 -20.52 0.57 -0.72
CA SER A 54 -19.38 -0.25 -0.29
C SER A 54 -18.10 -0.11 -1.12
N ASN A 55 -18.09 0.71 -2.17
CA ASN A 55 -16.89 1.03 -2.96
C ASN A 55 -16.72 2.55 -3.08
N SER A 56 -16.67 3.21 -1.94
CA SER A 56 -16.60 4.68 -1.87
C SER A 56 -15.26 5.15 -1.36
N THR A 57 -14.75 6.25 -1.92
CA THR A 57 -13.50 6.87 -1.47
C THR A 57 -13.62 8.39 -1.47
N LEU A 58 -13.04 9.01 -0.44
CA LEU A 58 -12.88 10.46 -0.35
C LEU A 58 -11.40 10.75 -0.12
N SER A 59 -10.84 11.72 -0.80
CA SER A 59 -9.47 12.15 -0.51
C SER A 59 -9.31 13.66 -0.67
N ALA A 60 -8.51 14.24 0.20
CA ALA A 60 -8.08 15.62 0.12
C ALA A 60 -6.57 15.69 0.29
N LYS A 61 -5.93 16.55 -0.50
CA LYS A 61 -4.49 16.83 -0.40
C LYS A 61 -4.27 18.33 -0.39
N LEU A 62 -3.33 18.77 0.40
CA LEU A 62 -2.89 20.16 0.51
C LEU A 62 -1.36 20.20 0.46
N SER A 63 -0.82 21.08 -0.34
CA SER A 63 0.59 21.45 -0.32
C SER A 63 0.69 22.96 -0.28
N HIS A 64 1.38 23.52 0.72
CA HIS A 64 1.56 24.94 0.89
C HIS A 64 3.02 25.29 1.09
N SER A 65 3.53 26.24 0.31
CA SER A 65 4.89 26.77 0.42
C SER A 65 4.82 28.10 1.18
N PHE A 66 5.24 28.12 2.44
CA PHE A 66 5.29 29.34 3.25
C PHE A 66 6.33 30.31 2.71
N ASP A 67 7.45 29.76 2.24
CA ASP A 67 8.51 30.45 1.54
C ASP A 67 9.24 29.49 0.57
N GLN A 68 10.33 29.92 -0.04
CA GLN A 68 11.13 29.09 -0.97
C GLN A 68 11.80 27.88 -0.28
N THR A 69 11.84 27.86 1.05
CA THR A 69 12.57 26.86 1.83
C THR A 69 11.68 26.01 2.73
N LEU A 70 10.49 26.49 3.08
CA LEU A 70 9.58 25.81 4.00
C LEU A 70 8.28 25.41 3.29
N ARG A 71 8.01 24.11 3.27
CA ARG A 71 6.83 23.53 2.64
C ARG A 71 6.11 22.59 3.57
N TYR A 72 4.79 22.72 3.59
CA TYR A 72 3.86 21.80 4.26
C TYR A 72 3.17 20.92 3.23
N ASN A 73 2.97 19.64 3.55
CA ASN A 73 2.10 18.74 2.80
C ASN A 73 1.19 18.00 3.78
N GLY A 74 -0.09 17.96 3.47
CA GLY A 74 -1.09 17.20 4.21
C GLY A 74 -1.96 16.38 3.28
N SER A 75 -2.43 15.22 3.75
CA SER A 75 -3.43 14.44 3.04
C SER A 75 -4.36 13.74 4.01
N VAL A 76 -5.61 13.60 3.60
CA VAL A 76 -6.63 12.80 4.28
C VAL A 76 -7.28 11.92 3.22
N SER A 77 -7.49 10.67 3.53
CA SER A 77 -8.27 9.75 2.70
C SER A 77 -9.16 8.89 3.57
N PHE A 78 -10.35 8.64 3.05
CA PHE A 78 -11.33 7.73 3.59
C PHE A 78 -11.72 6.76 2.48
N ALA A 79 -11.84 5.49 2.80
CA ALA A 79 -12.35 4.48 1.89
C ALA A 79 -13.27 3.52 2.63
N TRP A 80 -14.38 3.19 2.02
CA TRP A 80 -15.22 2.07 2.40
C TRP A 80 -15.18 1.06 1.26
N GLN A 81 -14.63 -0.12 1.51
CA GLN A 81 -14.33 -1.10 0.48
C GLN A 81 -14.68 -2.51 0.95
N PRO A 82 -15.31 -3.34 0.08
CA PRO A 82 -15.67 -4.72 0.42
C PRO A 82 -14.50 -5.68 0.25
N GLU A 83 -13.38 -5.21 -0.30
CA GLU A 83 -12.26 -6.07 -0.64
C GLU A 83 -10.91 -5.43 -0.37
N PRO A 84 -9.92 -6.23 0.05
CA PRO A 84 -8.59 -5.76 0.37
C PRO A 84 -7.91 -5.02 -0.81
N ASN A 85 -7.32 -3.87 -0.52
CA ASN A 85 -6.51 -3.14 -1.50
C ASN A 85 -5.07 -3.64 -1.47
N TYR A 86 -4.71 -4.45 -2.44
CA TYR A 86 -3.35 -5.02 -2.56
C TYR A 86 -2.30 -3.99 -3.01
N SER A 87 -2.70 -2.88 -3.64
CA SER A 87 -1.76 -1.89 -4.17
C SER A 87 -0.96 -1.17 -3.07
N ASN A 88 -1.52 -1.05 -1.88
CA ASN A 88 -0.86 -0.42 -0.73
C ASN A 88 -0.22 -1.42 0.24
N GLY A 89 -0.21 -2.71 -0.11
CA GLY A 89 0.37 -3.77 0.71
C GLY A 89 -0.34 -4.01 2.04
N ILE A 90 -1.56 -3.54 2.20
CA ILE A 90 -2.32 -3.60 3.45
C ILE A 90 -2.93 -4.98 3.65
N ALA A 91 -3.25 -5.69 2.59
CA ALA A 91 -3.90 -6.98 2.69
C ALA A 91 -2.97 -8.12 2.33
N ASN A 92 -2.61 -8.90 3.32
CA ASN A 92 -1.92 -10.17 3.12
C ASN A 92 -2.89 -11.37 3.01
N ALA A 93 -4.17 -11.16 3.29
CA ALA A 93 -5.18 -12.20 3.19
C ALA A 93 -6.49 -11.62 2.65
N ARG A 94 -7.25 -12.42 1.89
CA ARG A 94 -8.64 -12.13 1.62
C ARG A 94 -9.41 -12.27 2.93
N ARG A 95 -10.12 -11.20 3.31
CA ARG A 95 -11.06 -11.20 4.41
C ARG A 95 -12.45 -11.10 3.83
N ASP A 96 -13.36 -11.86 4.37
CA ASP A 96 -14.77 -11.73 4.07
C ASP A 96 -15.27 -10.52 4.85
N GLY A 97 -15.87 -9.55 4.17
CA GLY A 97 -16.50 -8.38 4.77
C GLY A 97 -15.91 -7.02 4.38
N ASP A 98 -16.76 -6.03 4.50
CA ASP A 98 -16.43 -4.63 4.24
C ASP A 98 -15.50 -4.07 5.31
N TYR A 99 -14.66 -3.15 4.92
CA TYR A 99 -13.84 -2.39 5.86
C TYR A 99 -13.87 -0.89 5.58
N ILE A 100 -13.76 -0.13 6.64
CA ILE A 100 -13.50 1.29 6.59
C ILE A 100 -11.99 1.50 6.76
N TYR A 101 -11.41 2.29 5.88
CA TYR A 101 -10.01 2.71 5.96
C TYR A 101 -9.94 4.22 6.03
N VAL A 102 -9.26 4.71 7.05
CA VAL A 102 -8.94 6.14 7.21
C VAL A 102 -7.43 6.29 7.17
N TYR A 103 -6.96 7.28 6.45
CA TYR A 103 -5.54 7.65 6.43
C TYR A 103 -5.39 9.16 6.50
N VAL A 104 -4.56 9.62 7.41
CA VAL A 104 -4.20 11.05 7.56
C VAL A 104 -2.68 11.13 7.55
N SER A 105 -2.13 12.05 6.80
CA SER A 105 -0.70 12.35 6.86
C SER A 105 -0.42 13.84 6.84
N SER A 106 0.66 14.22 7.47
CA SER A 106 1.15 15.60 7.57
C SER A 106 2.67 15.59 7.52
N SER A 107 3.26 16.49 6.77
CA SER A 107 4.71 16.65 6.76
C SER A 107 5.13 18.11 6.54
N VAL A 108 6.25 18.46 7.15
CA VAL A 108 6.92 19.74 6.97
C VAL A 108 8.33 19.46 6.47
N SER A 109 8.71 20.12 5.40
CA SER A 109 10.06 20.05 4.83
C SER A 109 10.70 21.43 4.86
N LYS A 110 11.92 21.52 5.40
CA LYS A 110 12.74 22.74 5.44
C LYS A 110 14.04 22.53 4.70
N ALA A 111 14.30 23.37 3.71
CA ALA A 111 15.62 23.49 3.08
C ALA A 111 16.43 24.55 3.86
N TRP A 112 17.44 24.10 4.58
CA TRP A 112 18.32 24.98 5.37
C TRP A 112 19.36 25.66 4.51
N THR A 113 19.81 24.95 3.48
CA THR A 113 20.71 25.41 2.45
C THR A 113 20.30 24.82 1.09
N SER A 114 20.95 25.22 0.01
CA SER A 114 20.76 24.59 -1.32
C SER A 114 21.11 23.09 -1.36
N ARG A 115 21.84 22.60 -0.34
CA ARG A 115 22.29 21.19 -0.27
C ARG A 115 21.70 20.40 0.89
N TYR A 116 21.22 21.05 1.95
CA TYR A 116 20.75 20.38 3.16
C TYR A 116 19.29 20.66 3.43
N SER A 117 18.51 19.62 3.63
CA SER A 117 17.10 19.69 3.98
C SER A 117 16.72 18.67 5.02
N THR A 118 15.69 19.01 5.79
CA THR A 118 15.08 18.16 6.81
C THR A 118 13.59 18.03 6.51
N THR A 119 13.06 16.82 6.69
CA THR A 119 11.62 16.55 6.63
C THR A 119 11.19 15.87 7.92
N LEU A 120 10.13 16.40 8.53
CA LEU A 120 9.42 15.80 9.65
C LEU A 120 8.00 15.46 9.17
N GLY A 121 7.55 14.25 9.42
CA GLY A 121 6.21 13.80 9.06
C GLY A 121 5.56 12.98 10.17
N ALA A 122 4.23 12.95 10.13
CA ALA A 122 3.39 12.09 10.95
C ALA A 122 2.25 11.54 10.12
N ASN A 123 1.81 10.33 10.43
CA ASN A 123 0.65 9.72 9.81
C ASN A 123 -0.16 8.91 10.82
N PHE A 124 -1.44 8.82 10.55
CA PHE A 124 -2.39 7.96 11.23
C PHE A 124 -3.13 7.14 10.18
N SER A 125 -3.38 5.87 10.45
CA SER A 125 -4.33 5.08 9.68
C SER A 125 -5.12 4.15 10.58
N MET A 126 -6.35 3.87 10.17
CA MET A 126 -7.28 2.97 10.85
C MET A 126 -7.88 2.02 9.82
N ILE A 127 -8.00 0.77 10.18
CA ILE A 127 -8.78 -0.24 9.45
C ILE A 127 -9.78 -0.82 10.43
N ASP A 128 -11.05 -0.71 10.06
CA ASP A 128 -12.18 -1.22 10.83
C ASP A 128 -13.07 -2.10 9.94
N TYR A 129 -13.04 -3.40 10.20
CA TYR A 129 -13.87 -4.38 9.49
C TYR A 129 -15.27 -4.40 10.08
N GLN A 130 -16.27 -4.40 9.22
CA GLN A 130 -17.67 -4.35 9.63
C GLN A 130 -18.22 -5.75 10.00
N GLU A 131 -17.67 -6.79 9.39
CA GLU A 131 -18.04 -8.18 9.69
C GLU A 131 -17.40 -8.69 10.98
N ASP A 132 -18.18 -9.29 11.86
CA ASP A 132 -17.72 -9.80 13.17
C ASP A 132 -16.58 -10.82 13.04
N SER A 133 -16.59 -11.65 12.01
CA SER A 133 -15.53 -12.62 11.73
C SER A 133 -14.18 -11.98 11.37
N ALA A 134 -14.20 -10.75 10.84
CA ALA A 134 -13.03 -10.02 10.40
C ALA A 134 -12.54 -8.96 11.41
N LYS A 135 -13.35 -8.59 12.42
CA LYS A 135 -13.01 -7.60 13.46
C LYS A 135 -11.71 -7.92 14.21
N THR A 136 -11.31 -9.18 14.25
CA THR A 136 -10.01 -9.58 14.83
C THR A 136 -8.80 -8.91 14.19
N ASP A 137 -8.98 -8.30 13.02
CA ASP A 137 -7.92 -7.58 12.32
C ASP A 137 -8.04 -6.05 12.39
N ASN A 138 -9.03 -5.54 13.16
CA ASN A 138 -9.16 -4.12 13.43
C ASN A 138 -7.88 -3.58 14.07
N ARG A 139 -7.41 -2.47 13.54
CA ARG A 139 -6.16 -1.86 13.99
C ARG A 139 -6.06 -0.39 13.67
N ASP A 140 -5.38 0.30 14.58
CA ASP A 140 -4.94 1.67 14.41
C ASP A 140 -3.41 1.70 14.25
N TYR A 141 -2.94 2.59 13.42
CA TYR A 141 -1.53 2.78 13.17
C TYR A 141 -1.17 4.26 13.27
N VAL A 142 -0.21 4.58 14.11
CA VAL A 142 0.38 5.92 14.22
C VAL A 142 1.84 5.84 13.82
N GLY A 143 2.27 6.71 12.92
CA GLY A 143 3.65 6.77 12.46
C GLY A 143 4.23 8.18 12.53
N MET A 144 5.51 8.27 12.78
CA MET A 144 6.31 9.49 12.68
C MET A 144 7.58 9.20 11.90
N ASN A 145 8.02 10.16 11.12
CA ASN A 145 9.29 10.06 10.41
C ASN A 145 10.06 11.37 10.48
N PHE A 146 11.37 11.23 10.55
CA PHE A 146 12.32 12.32 10.50
C PHE A 146 13.43 11.95 9.53
N THR A 147 13.71 12.80 8.54
CA THR A 147 14.73 12.53 7.53
C THR A 147 15.58 13.77 7.30
N ASN A 148 16.88 13.59 7.39
CA ASN A 148 17.89 14.55 6.94
C ASN A 148 18.43 14.11 5.60
N ARG A 149 18.52 15.04 4.66
CA ARG A 149 19.01 14.79 3.31
C ARG A 149 20.08 15.80 2.97
N TYR A 150 21.21 15.32 2.49
CA TYR A 150 22.34 16.13 2.04
C TYR A 150 22.70 15.83 0.59
N LYS A 151 22.65 16.83 -0.26
CA LYS A 151 23.06 16.76 -1.67
C LYS A 151 24.58 16.82 -1.74
N TRP A 152 25.22 15.63 -1.78
CA TRP A 152 26.68 15.52 -1.80
C TRP A 152 27.28 16.04 -3.10
N THR A 153 26.68 15.63 -4.24
CA THR A 153 26.99 16.13 -5.59
C THR A 153 25.70 16.48 -6.31
N GLU A 154 25.78 16.95 -7.55
CA GLU A 154 24.58 17.17 -8.36
C GLU A 154 23.81 15.88 -8.65
N ARG A 155 24.53 14.73 -8.65
CA ARG A 155 23.94 13.42 -8.95
C ARG A 155 23.71 12.54 -7.72
N LEU A 156 24.36 12.85 -6.59
CA LEU A 156 24.27 12.02 -5.39
C LEU A 156 23.73 12.82 -4.21
N ALA A 157 22.66 12.35 -3.63
CA ALA A 157 22.20 12.77 -2.32
C ALA A 157 22.25 11.61 -1.34
N VAL A 158 22.67 11.88 -0.11
CA VAL A 158 22.66 10.92 1.00
C VAL A 158 21.64 11.35 2.04
N SER A 159 21.07 10.39 2.76
CA SER A 159 20.09 10.66 3.78
C SER A 159 20.33 9.79 5.01
N LEU A 160 19.92 10.32 6.16
CA LEU A 160 19.76 9.58 7.39
C LEU A 160 18.35 9.85 7.90
N GLY A 161 17.59 8.78 8.09
CA GLY A 161 16.20 8.85 8.52
C GLY A 161 15.91 7.99 9.72
N TRP A 162 14.93 8.42 10.48
CA TRP A 162 14.28 7.64 11.53
C TRP A 162 12.78 7.56 11.23
N THR A 163 12.19 6.39 11.42
CA THR A 163 10.75 6.18 11.34
C THR A 163 10.33 5.37 12.55
N GLY A 164 9.44 5.92 13.36
CA GLY A 164 8.80 5.25 14.47
C GLY A 164 7.34 4.97 14.14
N SER A 165 6.82 3.81 14.52
CA SER A 165 5.42 3.46 14.31
C SER A 165 4.88 2.61 15.44
N TYR A 166 3.63 2.84 15.80
CA TYR A 166 2.87 2.08 16.77
C TYR A 166 1.62 1.53 16.09
N CYS A 167 1.40 0.23 16.22
CA CYS A 167 0.21 -0.47 15.75
C CYS A 167 -0.55 -0.98 16.96
N ASN A 168 -1.73 -0.42 17.19
CA ASN A 168 -2.69 -0.86 18.19
C ASN A 168 -3.69 -1.80 17.53
N ARG A 169 -4.01 -2.93 18.19
CA ARG A 169 -4.93 -3.94 17.68
C ARG A 169 -6.04 -4.16 18.68
N GLU A 170 -7.25 -4.33 18.19
CA GLU A 170 -8.39 -4.71 19.03
C GLU A 170 -8.18 -6.12 19.61
N TYR A 171 -7.65 -7.02 18.78
CA TYR A 171 -7.30 -8.38 19.17
C TYR A 171 -5.87 -8.69 18.76
N GLY A 172 -5.09 -9.21 19.68
CA GLY A 172 -3.68 -9.56 19.45
C GLY A 172 -2.72 -8.64 20.20
N ASN A 173 -1.45 -8.67 19.79
CA ASN A 173 -0.40 -7.92 20.47
C ASN A 173 -0.16 -6.58 19.79
N ASN A 174 -0.01 -5.55 20.57
CA ASN A 174 0.43 -4.25 20.12
C ASN A 174 1.89 -4.30 19.69
N GLU A 175 2.22 -3.50 18.68
CA GLU A 175 3.57 -3.49 18.11
C GLU A 175 4.11 -2.05 18.03
N PHE A 176 5.39 -1.90 18.39
CA PHE A 176 6.12 -0.67 18.19
C PHE A 176 7.38 -0.94 17.36
N SER A 177 7.54 -0.24 16.24
CA SER A 177 8.67 -0.40 15.35
C SER A 177 9.44 0.90 15.18
N ASN A 178 10.77 0.81 15.24
CA ASN A 178 11.67 1.91 14.91
C ASN A 178 12.64 1.49 13.82
N PHE A 179 12.76 2.30 12.80
CA PHE A 179 13.72 2.14 11.72
C PHE A 179 14.73 3.28 11.79
N VAL A 180 16.00 2.96 11.72
CA VAL A 180 17.07 3.95 11.51
C VAL A 180 17.76 3.58 10.21
N MET A 181 17.56 4.38 9.15
CA MET A 181 17.99 4.02 7.81
C MET A 181 18.94 5.07 7.22
N ALA A 182 20.08 4.61 6.76
CA ALA A 182 20.94 5.38 5.87
C ALA A 182 20.49 5.17 4.41
N GLY A 183 20.48 6.23 3.63
CA GLY A 183 20.01 6.20 2.25
C GLY A 183 20.96 6.92 1.29
N ALA A 184 20.88 6.51 0.04
CA ALA A 184 21.51 7.17 -1.10
C ALA A 184 20.53 7.27 -2.26
N GLU A 185 20.46 8.43 -2.88
CA GLU A 185 19.72 8.70 -4.10
C GLU A 185 20.74 9.08 -5.17
N TYR A 186 20.80 8.33 -6.25
CA TYR A 186 21.78 8.53 -7.30
C TYR A 186 21.11 8.72 -8.67
N ALA A 187 21.35 9.86 -9.29
CA ALA A 187 20.99 10.11 -10.68
C ALA A 187 22.05 9.46 -11.59
N VAL A 188 21.77 8.21 -11.99
CA VAL A 188 22.66 7.44 -12.88
C VAL A 188 22.83 8.16 -14.22
N SER A 189 21.72 8.70 -14.73
CA SER A 189 21.65 9.55 -15.93
C SER A 189 20.51 10.56 -15.77
N GLU A 190 20.30 11.43 -16.76
CA GLU A 190 19.16 12.36 -16.80
C GLU A 190 17.82 11.61 -16.78
N ASN A 191 17.81 10.38 -17.27
CA ASN A 191 16.62 9.55 -17.41
C ASN A 191 16.54 8.41 -16.38
N THR A 192 17.55 8.24 -15.53
CA THR A 192 17.63 7.09 -14.59
C THR A 192 18.01 7.56 -13.21
N SER A 193 17.19 7.23 -12.23
CA SER A 193 17.46 7.42 -10.81
C SER A 193 17.36 6.13 -10.05
N ALA A 194 18.29 5.89 -9.13
CA ALA A 194 18.30 4.78 -8.21
C ALA A 194 18.25 5.29 -6.77
N THR A 195 17.56 4.59 -5.90
CA THR A 195 17.50 4.85 -4.46
C THR A 195 17.85 3.57 -3.72
N LEU A 196 18.64 3.71 -2.66
CA LEU A 196 18.95 2.62 -1.74
C LEU A 196 18.81 3.14 -0.32
N ARG A 197 18.14 2.38 0.54
CA ARG A 197 18.05 2.64 1.98
C ARG A 197 18.30 1.34 2.71
N VAL A 198 19.13 1.38 3.73
CA VAL A 198 19.45 0.22 4.57
C VAL A 198 19.61 0.64 6.01
N GLY A 199 19.25 -0.24 6.92
CA GLY A 199 19.42 0.02 8.34
C GLY A 199 18.73 -0.99 9.25
N PRO A 200 18.93 -0.91 10.55
CA PRO A 200 18.24 -1.74 11.53
C PRO A 200 16.79 -1.30 11.74
N GLN A 201 15.95 -2.28 11.98
CA GLN A 201 14.62 -2.15 12.53
C GLN A 201 14.62 -2.73 13.93
N PHE A 202 14.19 -1.96 14.92
CA PHE A 202 13.97 -2.38 16.30
C PHE A 202 12.46 -2.53 16.50
N LYS A 203 11.97 -3.75 16.67
CA LYS A 203 10.55 -4.05 16.81
C LYS A 203 10.28 -4.60 18.19
N TYR A 204 9.41 -3.93 18.92
CA TYR A 204 8.84 -4.41 20.18
C TYR A 204 7.45 -4.97 19.88
N VAL A 205 7.19 -6.17 20.34
CA VAL A 205 5.86 -6.80 20.30
C VAL A 205 5.46 -7.12 21.74
N GLU A 206 4.26 -6.69 22.10
CA GLU A 206 3.69 -6.95 23.42
C GLU A 206 3.74 -8.45 23.73
N ASN A 207 4.14 -8.81 24.96
CA ASN A 207 4.38 -10.18 25.44
C ASN A 207 5.58 -10.92 24.83
N TYR A 208 6.27 -10.38 23.80
CA TYR A 208 7.43 -11.03 23.16
C TYR A 208 8.72 -10.23 23.24
N GLY A 209 8.64 -8.97 23.70
CA GLY A 209 9.81 -8.10 23.89
C GLY A 209 10.34 -7.50 22.61
N THR A 210 11.58 -7.00 22.65
CA THR A 210 12.22 -6.32 21.54
C THR A 210 13.10 -7.26 20.74
N LYS A 211 13.00 -7.19 19.41
CA LYS A 211 13.87 -7.87 18.45
C LYS A 211 14.41 -6.89 17.43
N THR A 212 15.58 -7.21 16.89
CA THR A 212 16.24 -6.40 15.86
C THR A 212 16.25 -7.17 14.54
N TYR A 213 15.84 -6.50 13.46
CA TYR A 213 15.80 -7.05 12.11
C TYR A 213 16.56 -6.12 11.17
N PRO A 214 17.14 -6.65 10.09
CA PRO A 214 17.60 -5.80 8.99
C PRO A 214 16.41 -5.23 8.22
N SER A 215 16.59 -4.05 7.63
CA SER A 215 15.65 -3.47 6.68
C SER A 215 16.41 -2.90 5.50
N ALA A 216 15.90 -3.13 4.30
CA ALA A 216 16.49 -2.66 3.07
C ALA A 216 15.41 -2.28 2.06
N GLU A 217 15.62 -1.17 1.35
CA GLU A 217 14.77 -0.71 0.27
C GLU A 217 15.65 -0.31 -0.92
N PHE A 218 15.29 -0.78 -2.10
CA PHE A 218 15.89 -0.37 -3.35
C PHE A 218 14.80 0.06 -4.32
N GLY A 219 15.01 1.15 -5.04
CA GLY A 219 14.14 1.65 -6.08
C GLY A 219 14.94 2.08 -7.31
N LEU A 220 14.40 1.81 -8.49
CA LEU A 220 14.96 2.28 -9.75
C LEU A 220 13.82 2.85 -10.60
N ASN A 221 13.99 4.08 -11.07
CA ASN A 221 13.11 4.71 -12.05
C ASN A 221 13.91 4.99 -13.30
N HIS A 222 13.40 4.54 -14.44
CA HIS A 222 14.05 4.70 -15.73
C HIS A 222 13.06 5.17 -16.78
N ARG A 223 13.37 6.31 -17.42
CA ARG A 223 12.65 6.81 -18.59
C ARG A 223 13.40 6.37 -19.84
N LEU A 224 12.98 5.24 -20.42
CA LEU A 224 13.59 4.75 -21.67
C LEU A 224 13.40 5.73 -22.83
N SER A 225 12.26 6.41 -22.85
CA SER A 225 11.93 7.45 -23.83
C SER A 225 10.87 8.38 -23.22
N ASP A 226 10.50 9.45 -23.94
CA ASP A 226 9.38 10.32 -23.56
C ASP A 226 8.05 9.59 -23.51
N ARG A 227 7.98 8.39 -24.10
CA ARG A 227 6.80 7.55 -24.16
C ARG A 227 6.82 6.36 -23.20
N PHE A 228 8.00 5.93 -22.72
CA PHE A 228 8.10 4.73 -21.89
C PHE A 228 8.84 4.99 -20.59
N MET A 229 8.15 4.76 -19.50
CA MET A 229 8.67 4.84 -18.12
C MET A 229 8.57 3.47 -17.45
N LEU A 230 9.64 3.09 -16.76
CA LEU A 230 9.74 1.87 -15.96
C LEU A 230 10.16 2.23 -14.55
N GLY A 231 9.45 1.72 -13.55
CA GLY A 231 9.82 1.78 -12.15
C GLY A 231 9.90 0.39 -11.56
N THR A 232 10.89 0.15 -10.71
CA THR A 232 11.03 -1.07 -9.94
C THR A 232 11.32 -0.76 -8.50
N PHE A 233 10.86 -1.61 -7.59
CA PHE A 233 11.27 -1.55 -6.20
C PHE A 233 11.44 -2.94 -5.60
N VAL A 234 12.31 -3.03 -4.61
CA VAL A 234 12.48 -4.18 -3.73
C VAL A 234 12.55 -3.66 -2.30
N ARG A 235 11.84 -4.28 -1.39
CA ARG A 235 11.86 -3.96 0.03
C ARG A 235 11.89 -5.23 0.86
N TYR A 236 12.73 -5.23 1.89
CA TYR A 236 12.74 -6.22 2.96
C TYR A 236 12.58 -5.54 4.30
N SER A 237 11.63 -6.01 5.11
CA SER A 237 11.40 -5.52 6.48
C SER A 237 10.58 -6.52 7.28
N ASN A 238 10.63 -6.41 8.60
CA ASN A 238 9.67 -7.12 9.46
C ASN A 238 8.42 -6.24 9.63
N GLU A 239 7.36 -6.60 8.93
CA GLU A 239 6.12 -5.83 8.93
C GLU A 239 5.21 -6.17 10.11
N ALA A 240 4.18 -5.36 10.33
CA ALA A 240 3.15 -5.67 11.31
C ALA A 240 2.43 -6.97 10.93
N VAL A 241 2.20 -7.84 11.89
CA VAL A 241 1.50 -9.09 11.66
C VAL A 241 0.03 -8.80 11.39
N ASN A 242 -0.48 -9.17 10.23
CA ASN A 242 -1.84 -8.87 9.79
C ASN A 242 -2.82 -10.04 9.99
N THR A 243 -2.36 -11.11 10.65
CA THR A 243 -3.12 -12.34 10.73
C THR A 243 -3.31 -12.74 12.18
N TYR A 244 -4.56 -12.71 12.64
CA TYR A 244 -4.97 -13.35 13.87
C TYR A 244 -5.48 -14.76 13.51
N ILE A 245 -4.88 -15.78 14.11
CA ILE A 245 -5.40 -17.15 14.00
C ILE A 245 -6.07 -17.49 15.34
N PRO A 246 -7.41 -17.60 15.37
CA PRO A 246 -8.15 -17.76 16.63
C PRO A 246 -7.94 -19.12 17.32
N TYR A 247 -7.16 -20.03 16.73
CA TYR A 247 -6.92 -21.34 17.31
C TYR A 247 -5.82 -21.28 18.37
N ASN A 248 -6.19 -21.49 19.60
CA ASN A 248 -5.36 -21.49 20.82
C ASN A 248 -4.82 -20.14 21.30
N GLY A 249 -5.32 -18.99 20.84
CA GLY A 249 -4.94 -17.68 21.39
C GLY A 249 -3.50 -17.25 21.10
N ALA A 250 -2.79 -17.94 20.21
CA ALA A 250 -1.41 -17.63 19.86
C ALA A 250 -1.35 -16.75 18.63
N SER A 251 -0.92 -15.50 18.80
CA SER A 251 -0.60 -14.62 17.69
C SER A 251 0.84 -14.82 17.21
N TYR A 252 1.07 -14.59 15.91
CA TYR A 252 2.43 -14.47 15.39
C TYR A 252 3.09 -13.22 15.95
N TYR A 253 4.40 -13.26 16.19
CA TYR A 253 5.15 -12.11 16.67
C TYR A 253 6.06 -11.48 15.62
N SER A 254 6.28 -12.17 14.50
CA SER A 254 7.18 -11.74 13.43
C SER A 254 6.54 -12.00 12.08
N ASN A 255 6.71 -11.06 11.17
CA ASN A 255 6.30 -11.14 9.76
C ASN A 255 7.43 -10.58 8.90
N GLU A 256 8.36 -11.43 8.51
CA GLU A 256 9.44 -11.06 7.62
C GLU A 256 8.93 -11.02 6.19
N THR A 257 8.96 -9.83 5.58
CA THR A 257 8.30 -9.60 4.30
C THR A 257 9.28 -9.07 3.26
N TRP A 258 9.31 -9.74 2.13
CA TRP A 258 9.87 -9.26 0.88
C TRP A 258 8.76 -8.71 0.00
N ARG A 259 8.97 -7.50 -0.50
CA ARG A 259 8.12 -6.90 -1.51
C ARG A 259 8.94 -6.58 -2.74
N PHE A 260 8.43 -6.99 -3.87
CA PHE A 260 9.00 -6.69 -5.17
C PHE A 260 7.92 -6.13 -6.08
N GLY A 261 8.23 -5.06 -6.81
CA GLY A 261 7.29 -4.47 -7.75
C GLY A 261 7.99 -3.93 -8.98
N VAL A 262 7.30 -4.10 -10.10
CA VAL A 262 7.66 -3.50 -11.38
C VAL A 262 6.41 -2.84 -11.94
N HIS A 263 6.52 -1.60 -12.37
CA HIS A 263 5.45 -0.89 -13.04
C HIS A 263 5.97 -0.17 -14.28
N SER A 264 5.15 -0.12 -15.29
CA SER A 264 5.49 0.56 -16.53
C SER A 264 4.31 1.35 -17.08
N THR A 265 4.64 2.45 -17.74
CA THR A 265 3.69 3.26 -18.49
C THR A 265 4.25 3.47 -19.89
N LEU A 266 3.47 3.08 -20.90
CA LEU A 266 3.82 3.24 -22.33
C LEU A 266 2.77 4.10 -23.01
N LYS A 267 3.16 5.26 -23.52
CA LYS A 267 2.32 6.12 -24.37
C LYS A 267 2.48 5.65 -25.83
N LEU A 268 1.56 4.82 -26.30
CA LEU A 268 1.57 4.35 -27.71
C LEU A 268 1.38 5.51 -28.69
N THR A 269 0.43 6.39 -28.35
CA THR A 269 0.15 7.63 -29.06
C THR A 269 -0.15 8.74 -28.06
N HIS A 270 -0.38 9.97 -28.50
CA HIS A 270 -0.88 11.04 -27.64
C HIS A 270 -2.28 10.75 -27.01
N ARG A 271 -3.01 9.79 -27.58
CA ARG A 271 -4.36 9.40 -27.11
C ARG A 271 -4.40 8.05 -26.40
N VAL A 272 -3.42 7.17 -26.62
CA VAL A 272 -3.44 5.81 -26.08
C VAL A 272 -2.23 5.60 -25.16
N SER A 273 -2.50 5.21 -23.92
CA SER A 273 -1.47 4.79 -22.97
C SER A 273 -1.79 3.42 -22.38
N LEU A 274 -0.74 2.62 -22.19
CA LEU A 274 -0.77 1.33 -21.51
C LEU A 274 -0.07 1.47 -20.16
N ASN A 275 -0.65 0.85 -19.14
CA ASN A 275 -0.05 0.73 -17.82
C ASN A 275 0.02 -0.76 -17.45
N CYS A 276 1.19 -1.23 -17.06
CA CYS A 276 1.37 -2.59 -16.60
C CYS A 276 2.08 -2.57 -15.25
N GLY A 277 1.71 -3.50 -14.37
CA GLY A 277 2.32 -3.65 -13.06
C GLY A 277 2.38 -5.12 -12.65
N VAL A 278 3.44 -5.48 -11.96
CA VAL A 278 3.59 -6.78 -11.29
C VAL A 278 4.07 -6.52 -9.88
N ASN A 279 3.42 -7.14 -8.91
CA ASN A 279 3.81 -7.09 -7.51
C ASN A 279 3.91 -8.51 -6.95
N LEU A 280 4.93 -8.75 -6.16
CA LEU A 280 5.14 -9.98 -5.42
C LEU A 280 5.36 -9.63 -3.94
N VAL A 281 4.63 -10.29 -3.07
CA VAL A 281 4.79 -10.17 -1.62
C VAL A 281 5.00 -11.57 -1.06
N ALA A 282 6.16 -11.82 -0.47
CA ALA A 282 6.48 -13.05 0.23
C ALA A 282 6.65 -12.73 1.71
N SER A 283 5.89 -13.39 2.55
CA SER A 283 5.86 -13.17 4.01
C SER A 283 6.07 -14.48 4.74
N ASP A 284 6.99 -14.47 5.69
CA ASP A 284 7.27 -15.58 6.61
C ASP A 284 6.85 -15.17 8.03
N TYR A 285 5.90 -15.90 8.58
CA TYR A 285 5.33 -15.64 9.90
C TYR A 285 5.93 -16.59 10.93
N THR A 286 6.48 -16.06 12.00
CA THR A 286 7.08 -16.84 13.08
C THR A 286 6.20 -16.84 14.32
N ARG A 287 6.00 -18.02 14.92
CA ARG A 287 5.31 -18.24 16.20
C ARG A 287 6.30 -18.39 17.35
N PRO A 288 5.87 -18.17 18.62
CA PRO A 288 6.68 -18.54 19.77
C PRO A 288 6.96 -20.05 19.81
N SER A 289 8.18 -20.42 20.17
CA SER A 289 8.66 -21.80 20.22
C SER A 289 7.92 -22.75 21.19
N SER A 290 7.08 -22.22 22.06
CA SER A 290 6.23 -22.99 22.98
C SER A 290 5.03 -23.66 22.31
N ILE A 291 4.75 -23.31 21.06
CA ILE A 291 3.61 -23.85 20.30
C ILE A 291 4.16 -24.48 19.04
N SER A 292 4.24 -25.81 19.01
CA SER A 292 4.56 -26.68 17.88
C SER A 292 5.08 -26.02 16.59
N ASN A 293 6.23 -26.50 16.10
CA ASN A 293 7.03 -26.11 14.92
C ASN A 293 6.23 -25.87 13.63
N SER A 294 5.56 -24.75 13.48
CA SER A 294 4.89 -24.46 12.23
C SER A 294 4.97 -22.98 11.87
N ASP A 295 6.10 -22.62 11.27
CA ASP A 295 6.20 -21.37 10.53
C ASP A 295 5.18 -21.42 9.36
N THR A 296 4.55 -20.32 9.11
CA THR A 296 3.58 -20.18 8.01
C THR A 296 4.15 -19.17 7.03
N SER A 297 4.14 -19.51 5.75
CA SER A 297 4.54 -18.55 4.71
C SER A 297 3.36 -18.21 3.81
N ASN A 298 3.39 -17.01 3.28
CA ASN A 298 2.43 -16.50 2.33
C ASN A 298 3.16 -15.93 1.11
N LEU A 299 2.71 -16.30 -0.08
CA LEU A 299 3.16 -15.71 -1.32
C LEU A 299 1.94 -15.11 -2.06
N THR A 300 1.94 -13.80 -2.24
CA THR A 300 0.92 -13.09 -3.01
C THR A 300 1.55 -12.53 -4.28
N PHE A 301 1.02 -12.92 -5.42
CA PHE A 301 1.35 -12.41 -6.74
C PHE A 301 0.18 -11.58 -7.27
N ASN A 302 0.46 -10.36 -7.74
CA ASN A 302 -0.53 -9.50 -8.39
C ASN A 302 0.04 -8.97 -9.71
N ALA A 303 -0.72 -9.10 -10.79
CA ALA A 303 -0.39 -8.54 -12.09
C ALA A 303 -1.54 -7.67 -12.59
N THR A 304 -1.22 -6.50 -13.10
CA THR A 304 -2.20 -5.54 -13.65
C THR A 304 -1.80 -5.12 -15.06
N ALA A 305 -2.78 -4.97 -15.92
CA ALA A 305 -2.61 -4.39 -17.24
C ALA A 305 -3.80 -3.48 -17.54
N GLY A 306 -3.54 -2.26 -17.98
CA GLY A 306 -4.58 -1.27 -18.27
C GLY A 306 -4.29 -0.48 -19.53
N ILE A 307 -5.35 -0.07 -20.18
CA ILE A 307 -5.33 0.83 -21.33
C ILE A 307 -6.20 2.05 -21.04
N LYS A 308 -5.69 3.21 -21.40
CA LYS A 308 -6.43 4.47 -21.38
C LYS A 308 -6.46 5.04 -22.80
N LEU A 309 -7.65 5.32 -23.30
CA LEU A 309 -7.90 5.94 -24.60
C LEU A 309 -8.55 7.31 -24.40
N LEU A 310 -7.90 8.37 -24.84
CA LEU A 310 -8.47 9.72 -24.90
C LEU A 310 -9.28 9.85 -26.18
N LEU A 311 -10.60 9.87 -26.10
CA LEU A 311 -11.48 10.12 -27.25
C LEU A 311 -11.47 11.61 -27.61
N THR A 312 -11.52 12.46 -26.60
CA THR A 312 -11.38 13.91 -26.72
C THR A 312 -10.47 14.42 -25.59
N ASN A 313 -10.21 15.72 -25.53
CA ASN A 313 -9.47 16.31 -24.39
C ASN A 313 -10.24 16.18 -23.06
N ALA A 314 -11.56 16.03 -23.13
CA ALA A 314 -12.44 15.93 -21.97
C ALA A 314 -12.90 14.49 -21.66
N LEU A 315 -12.85 13.57 -22.64
CA LEU A 315 -13.43 12.23 -22.52
C LEU A 315 -12.35 11.15 -22.67
N ALA A 316 -12.23 10.30 -21.68
CA ALA A 316 -11.32 9.14 -21.70
C ALA A 316 -12.06 7.84 -21.37
N LEU A 317 -11.71 6.78 -22.09
CA LEU A 317 -12.09 5.40 -21.76
C LEU A 317 -10.91 4.72 -21.09
N THR A 318 -11.21 3.90 -20.08
CA THR A 318 -10.23 3.06 -19.41
C THR A 318 -10.71 1.63 -19.38
N ALA A 319 -9.80 0.68 -19.60
CA ALA A 319 -10.03 -0.73 -19.35
C ALA A 319 -8.83 -1.27 -18.59
N GLN A 320 -9.07 -2.06 -17.57
CA GLN A 320 -8.01 -2.65 -16.74
C GLN A 320 -8.36 -4.09 -16.43
N TYR A 321 -7.34 -4.92 -16.44
CA TYR A 321 -7.37 -6.29 -15.94
C TYR A 321 -6.39 -6.41 -14.78
N SER A 322 -6.81 -7.09 -13.71
CA SER A 322 -5.97 -7.44 -12.57
C SER A 322 -6.12 -8.91 -12.24
N TYR A 323 -5.01 -9.59 -12.11
CA TYR A 323 -4.92 -10.96 -11.63
C TYR A 323 -4.21 -10.97 -10.29
N THR A 324 -4.78 -11.67 -9.30
CA THR A 324 -4.16 -11.88 -7.99
C THR A 324 -4.19 -13.36 -7.66
N ASN A 325 -3.05 -13.88 -7.21
CA ASN A 325 -2.91 -15.23 -6.68
C ASN A 325 -2.29 -15.14 -5.29
N GLY A 326 -2.94 -15.71 -4.29
CA GLY A 326 -2.43 -15.86 -2.94
C GLY A 326 -2.27 -17.34 -2.61
N SER A 327 -1.08 -17.75 -2.18
CA SER A 327 -0.79 -19.11 -1.72
C SER A 327 -0.24 -19.09 -0.30
N TYR A 328 -0.71 -20.00 0.51
CA TYR A 328 -0.27 -20.20 1.89
C TYR A 328 0.34 -21.58 2.04
N SER A 329 1.42 -21.67 2.82
CA SER A 329 2.01 -22.93 3.22
C SER A 329 2.29 -22.91 4.73
N GLY A 330 2.05 -24.02 5.42
CA GLY A 330 2.31 -24.16 6.87
C GLY A 330 1.48 -25.30 7.48
N TYR A 331 1.87 -25.73 8.67
CA TYR A 331 1.30 -26.89 9.35
C TYR A 331 -0.02 -26.53 10.06
N ASN A 332 -1.07 -27.33 9.80
CA ASN A 332 -2.36 -27.38 10.52
C ASN A 332 -3.41 -26.30 10.28
N TYR A 333 -3.23 -25.33 9.40
CA TYR A 333 -4.35 -24.51 8.96
C TYR A 333 -4.23 -24.22 7.46
N PRO A 334 -5.04 -24.85 6.62
CA PRO A 334 -5.12 -24.45 5.23
C PRO A 334 -5.84 -23.10 5.16
N MET A 335 -5.11 -21.99 5.22
CA MET A 335 -5.65 -20.77 4.66
C MET A 335 -5.86 -21.06 3.17
N PRO A 336 -7.07 -20.84 2.64
CA PRO A 336 -7.35 -21.20 1.26
C PRO A 336 -6.48 -20.36 0.33
N SER A 337 -5.72 -21.03 -0.53
CA SER A 337 -5.14 -20.37 -1.68
C SER A 337 -6.27 -19.84 -2.55
N TYR A 338 -6.10 -18.63 -3.08
CA TYR A 338 -7.13 -18.01 -3.91
C TYR A 338 -6.56 -17.45 -5.20
N ASN A 339 -7.40 -17.45 -6.23
CA ASN A 339 -7.16 -16.77 -7.49
C ASN A 339 -8.29 -15.78 -7.73
N ARG A 340 -7.93 -14.58 -8.15
CA ARG A 340 -8.88 -13.54 -8.44
C ARG A 340 -8.57 -12.87 -9.76
N ASN A 341 -9.58 -12.74 -10.61
CA ASN A 341 -9.52 -12.01 -11.87
C ASN A 341 -10.52 -10.85 -11.80
N VAL A 342 -10.07 -9.65 -12.08
CA VAL A 342 -10.92 -8.45 -12.11
C VAL A 342 -10.76 -7.77 -13.44
N PHE A 343 -11.88 -7.54 -14.13
CA PHE A 343 -11.97 -6.70 -15.30
C PHE A 343 -12.74 -5.44 -14.93
N SER A 344 -12.18 -4.28 -15.20
CA SER A 344 -12.84 -3.00 -14.97
C SER A 344 -12.84 -2.16 -16.24
N PHE A 345 -13.96 -1.49 -16.47
CA PHE A 345 -14.15 -0.53 -17.56
C PHE A 345 -14.63 0.78 -16.98
N GLY A 346 -14.10 1.88 -17.45
CA GLY A 346 -14.47 3.19 -16.95
C GLY A 346 -14.54 4.22 -18.06
N VAL A 347 -15.43 5.19 -17.88
CA VAL A 347 -15.55 6.38 -18.70
C VAL A 347 -15.26 7.58 -17.80
N ASN A 348 -14.29 8.39 -18.16
CA ASN A 348 -13.91 9.58 -17.39
C ASN A 348 -14.18 10.82 -18.24
N TYR A 349 -14.95 11.74 -17.70
CA TYR A 349 -15.23 13.04 -18.32
C TYR A 349 -14.70 14.17 -17.43
N SER A 350 -13.94 15.09 -18.02
CA SER A 350 -13.38 16.26 -17.35
C SER A 350 -14.04 17.52 -17.90
N PHE A 351 -14.46 18.41 -17.00
CA PHE A 351 -15.07 19.72 -17.33
C PHE A 351 -13.99 20.78 -17.51
#